data_c956021571028708071923d53bd41817
#
_entry.id   c956021571028708071923d53bd41817
#
_cell.length_a   1.000
_cell.length_b   1.000
_cell.length_c   1.000
_cell.angle_alpha   90.00
_cell.angle_beta   90.00
_cell.angle_gamma   90.00
#
_symmetry.space_group_name_H-M   'P 1'
#
loop_
_entity.id
_entity.type
_entity.pdbx_description
1 polymer ?
#
loop_
_entity_poly.entity_id
_entity_poly.type
_entity_poly.pdbx_seq_one_letter_code
_entity_poly.pdbx_strand_id
1 'polypeptide(L)'
;MANKNIKEIDIQNAIRIALSKHGVVIRQNTGNFELKDGRRIMCGVKGLSDLLFIGKNYVAFIEVKNATGRVSPEQQSFIKKMQSLGHKAGICRSVEDALKLIGESE
;
A
#
# COMPACT_ATOMS: atom_id res chain seq x y z
N MET A 1 -1.45 -14.77 16.66
CA MET A 1 -1.96 -15.33 15.39
C MET A 1 -2.71 -14.26 14.61
N ALA A 2 -2.57 -14.24 13.30
CA ALA A 2 -3.34 -13.34 12.47
C ALA A 2 -4.81 -13.76 12.48
N ASN A 3 -5.70 -12.78 12.66
CA ASN A 3 -7.13 -13.02 12.58
C ASN A 3 -7.57 -12.97 11.11
N LYS A 4 -7.99 -14.09 10.57
CA LYS A 4 -8.40 -14.20 9.16
C LYS A 4 -9.61 -13.33 8.81
N ASN A 5 -10.39 -12.92 9.83
CA ASN A 5 -11.60 -12.13 9.63
C ASN A 5 -11.33 -10.61 9.67
N ILE A 6 -10.10 -10.18 9.91
CA ILE A 6 -9.78 -8.76 9.89
C ILE A 6 -9.84 -8.27 8.44
N LYS A 7 -10.56 -7.18 8.23
CA LYS A 7 -10.71 -6.59 6.90
C LYS A 7 -9.44 -5.84 6.52
N GLU A 8 -9.12 -5.89 5.23
CA GLU A 8 -7.96 -5.17 4.68
C GLU A 8 -8.02 -3.67 4.99
N ILE A 9 -9.20 -3.05 4.90
CA ILE A 9 -9.33 -1.62 5.18
C ILE A 9 -8.99 -1.28 6.64
N ASP A 10 -9.28 -2.18 7.58
CA ASP A 10 -8.97 -1.95 8.99
C ASP A 10 -7.45 -2.00 9.21
N ILE A 11 -6.76 -2.91 8.54
CA ILE A 11 -5.30 -2.98 8.57
C ILE A 11 -4.70 -1.73 7.94
N GLN A 12 -5.25 -1.30 6.80
CA GLN A 12 -4.79 -0.10 6.11
C GLN A 12 -4.91 1.14 7.02
N ASN A 13 -6.04 1.28 7.70
CA ASN A 13 -6.26 2.41 8.60
C ASN A 13 -5.31 2.36 9.79
N ALA A 14 -5.06 1.18 10.36
CA ALA A 14 -4.11 1.02 11.46
C ALA A 14 -2.68 1.40 11.03
N ILE A 15 -2.29 0.99 9.83
CA ILE A 15 -0.99 1.35 9.26
C ILE A 15 -0.89 2.86 9.07
N ARG A 16 -1.93 3.49 8.53
CA ARG A 16 -1.95 4.94 8.30
C ARG A 16 -1.75 5.71 9.60
N ILE A 17 -2.44 5.29 10.66
CA ILE A 17 -2.30 5.92 11.98
C ILE A 17 -0.88 5.74 12.52
N ALA A 18 -0.35 4.52 12.47
CA ALA A 18 0.97 4.22 13.01
C ALA A 18 2.07 4.99 12.27
N LEU A 19 2.00 5.01 10.93
CA LEU A 19 3.05 5.63 10.12
C LEU A 19 2.97 7.16 10.13
N SER A 20 1.81 7.73 10.45
CA SER A 20 1.66 9.19 10.50
C SER A 20 2.56 9.85 11.54
N LYS A 21 3.06 9.08 12.51
CA LYS A 21 4.02 9.58 13.50
C LYS A 21 5.42 9.77 12.91
N HIS A 22 5.70 9.15 11.78
CA HIS A 22 7.05 9.10 11.20
C HIS A 22 7.18 9.85 9.88
N GLY A 23 6.05 10.31 9.32
CA GLY A 23 6.07 11.03 8.06
C GLY A 23 4.65 11.26 7.55
N VAL A 24 4.53 11.39 6.24
CA VAL A 24 3.25 11.64 5.59
C VAL A 24 2.77 10.39 4.87
N VAL A 25 1.54 9.98 5.16
CA VAL A 25 0.93 8.82 4.50
C VAL A 25 -0.15 9.31 3.55
N ILE A 26 -0.05 8.90 2.29
CA ILE A 26 -1.01 9.25 1.25
C ILE A 26 -1.69 7.97 0.79
N ARG A 27 -3.02 7.97 0.85
CA ARG A 27 -3.80 6.88 0.26
C ARG A 27 -3.91 7.12 -1.23
N GLN A 28 -3.49 6.13 -2.02
CA GLN A 28 -3.52 6.23 -3.47
C GLN A 28 -4.80 5.60 -4.00
N ASN A 29 -5.47 6.30 -4.90
CA ASN A 29 -6.69 5.80 -5.52
C ASN A 29 -6.37 5.34 -6.93
N THR A 30 -6.65 4.06 -7.17
CA THR A 30 -6.57 3.49 -8.51
C THR A 30 -7.87 2.78 -8.79
N GLY A 31 -8.21 2.62 -10.05
CA GLY A 31 -9.36 1.85 -10.42
C GLY A 31 -10.01 2.32 -11.71
N ASN A 32 -11.07 1.63 -12.06
CA ASN A 32 -11.89 1.97 -13.20
C ASN A 32 -13.06 2.83 -12.73
N PHE A 33 -13.24 3.96 -13.41
CA PHE A 33 -14.37 4.85 -13.14
C PHE A 33 -15.28 4.84 -14.35
N GLU A 34 -16.58 4.72 -14.10
CA GLU A 34 -17.59 4.78 -15.15
C GLU A 34 -18.08 6.21 -15.30
N LEU A 35 -18.04 6.72 -16.54
CA LEU A 35 -18.58 8.03 -16.85
C LEU A 35 -20.09 7.93 -17.07
N LYS A 36 -20.77 9.08 -17.02
CA LYS A 36 -22.22 9.14 -17.22
C LYS A 36 -22.67 8.60 -18.57
N ASP A 37 -21.79 8.66 -19.57
CA ASP A 37 -22.08 8.15 -20.92
C ASP A 37 -21.76 6.66 -21.08
N GLY A 38 -21.40 5.96 -20.00
CA GLY A 38 -21.12 4.53 -20.02
C GLY A 38 -19.67 4.17 -20.31
N ARG A 39 -18.82 5.13 -20.66
CA ARG A 39 -17.41 4.85 -20.88
C ARG A 39 -16.71 4.61 -19.55
N ARG A 40 -15.67 3.78 -19.58
CA ARG A 40 -14.84 3.50 -18.40
C ARG A 40 -13.46 4.12 -18.57
N ILE A 41 -12.99 4.73 -17.50
CA ILE A 41 -11.65 5.30 -17.45
C ILE A 41 -10.88 4.60 -16.34
N MET A 42 -9.68 4.09 -16.65
CA MET A 42 -8.76 3.60 -15.64
C MET A 42 -7.93 4.76 -15.13
N CYS A 43 -7.98 5.00 -13.82
CA CYS A 43 -7.15 6.01 -13.17
C CYS A 43 -5.99 5.36 -12.46
N GLY A 44 -4.84 6.02 -12.53
CA GLY A 44 -3.64 5.58 -11.83
C GLY A 44 -2.82 4.58 -12.64
N VAL A 45 -1.80 4.06 -12.00
CA VAL A 45 -0.87 3.09 -12.57
C VAL A 45 -1.36 1.69 -12.19
N LYS A 46 -1.35 0.78 -13.15
CA LYS A 46 -1.77 -0.60 -12.90
C LYS A 46 -0.84 -1.24 -11.86
N GLY A 47 -1.43 -1.81 -10.82
CA GLY A 47 -0.69 -2.41 -9.72
C GLY A 47 -0.17 -1.41 -8.69
N LEU A 48 -0.53 -0.13 -8.81
CA LEU A 48 -0.12 0.88 -7.85
C LEU A 48 -0.50 0.47 -6.42
N SER A 49 0.43 0.68 -5.49
CA SER A 49 0.21 0.33 -4.08
C SER A 49 -0.90 1.17 -3.44
N ASP A 50 -1.48 0.65 -2.36
CA ASP A 50 -2.55 1.33 -1.63
C ASP A 50 -2.09 2.63 -0.99
N LEU A 51 -0.88 2.64 -0.45
CA LEU A 51 -0.36 3.77 0.31
C LEU A 51 1.00 4.19 -0.23
N LEU A 52 1.24 5.49 -0.21
CA LEU A 52 2.56 6.07 -0.39
C LEU A 52 2.96 6.74 0.92
N PHE A 53 4.08 6.33 1.47
CA PHE A 53 4.65 6.94 2.67
C PHE A 53 5.83 7.81 2.28
N ILE A 54 5.82 9.05 2.77
CA ILE A 54 6.93 9.99 2.54
C ILE A 54 7.63 10.19 3.86
N GLY A 55 8.83 9.65 3.97
CA GLY A 55 9.69 9.79 5.14
C GLY A 55 10.78 10.81 4.91
N LYS A 56 11.74 10.84 5.83
CA LYS A 56 12.89 11.72 5.69
C LYS A 56 13.89 11.07 4.73
N ASN A 57 14.07 11.69 3.56
CA ASN A 57 15.01 11.25 2.53
C ASN A 57 14.64 9.92 1.84
N TYR A 58 13.39 9.46 1.97
CA TYR A 58 12.94 8.27 1.27
C TYR A 58 11.42 8.26 1.10
N VAL A 59 10.95 7.42 0.19
CA VAL A 59 9.52 7.10 0.07
C VAL A 59 9.36 5.59 0.16
N ALA A 60 8.17 5.15 0.58
CA ALA A 60 7.83 3.74 0.64
C ALA A 60 6.47 3.51 -0.01
N PHE A 61 6.42 2.51 -0.88
CA PHE A 61 5.17 2.09 -1.53
C PHE A 61 4.65 0.86 -0.79
N ILE A 62 3.45 0.96 -0.24
CA ILE A 62 2.91 -0.06 0.65
C ILE A 62 1.63 -0.63 0.07
N GLU A 63 1.65 -1.91 -0.25
CA GLU A 63 0.47 -2.66 -0.64
C GLU A 63 -0.07 -3.37 0.59
N VAL A 64 -1.31 -3.08 0.97
CA VAL A 64 -1.91 -3.66 2.18
C VAL A 64 -2.74 -4.88 1.81
N LYS A 65 -2.53 -5.96 2.53
CA LYS A 65 -3.32 -7.18 2.42
C LYS A 65 -3.66 -7.70 3.82
N ASN A 66 -4.83 -8.30 3.96
CA ASN A 66 -5.10 -9.07 5.19
C ASN A 66 -4.43 -10.44 5.10
N ALA A 67 -4.63 -11.29 6.13
CA ALA A 67 -3.93 -12.56 6.23
C ALA A 67 -4.19 -13.50 5.04
N THR A 68 -5.36 -13.38 4.41
CA THR A 68 -5.76 -14.26 3.30
C THR A 68 -5.73 -13.58 1.95
N GLY A 69 -5.45 -12.27 1.90
CA GLY A 69 -5.43 -11.52 0.66
C GLY A 69 -4.29 -11.95 -0.26
N ARG A 70 -4.60 -12.08 -1.54
CA ARG A 70 -3.62 -12.48 -2.56
C ARG A 70 -3.08 -11.27 -3.29
N VAL A 71 -1.79 -11.29 -3.56
CA VAL A 71 -1.11 -10.24 -4.31
C VAL A 71 -1.21 -10.57 -5.78
N SER A 72 -1.73 -9.63 -6.58
CA SER A 72 -1.82 -9.83 -8.03
C SER A 72 -0.45 -9.74 -8.69
N PRO A 73 -0.28 -10.33 -9.89
CA PRO A 73 0.96 -10.18 -10.65
C PRO A 73 1.32 -8.72 -10.91
N GLU A 74 0.32 -7.88 -11.18
CA GLU A 74 0.55 -6.46 -11.43
C GLU A 74 1.07 -5.75 -10.17
N GLN A 75 0.53 -6.09 -9.00
CA GLN A 75 0.99 -5.53 -7.73
C GLN A 75 2.43 -5.98 -7.45
N GLN A 76 2.74 -7.25 -7.68
CA GLN A 76 4.11 -7.74 -7.52
C GLN A 76 5.08 -7.04 -8.45
N SER A 77 4.69 -6.86 -9.71
CA SER A 77 5.53 -6.17 -10.70
C SER A 77 5.80 -4.74 -10.28
N PHE A 78 4.77 -4.04 -9.80
CA PHE A 78 4.93 -2.67 -9.32
C PHE A 78 5.91 -2.59 -8.15
N ILE A 79 5.74 -3.47 -7.16
CA ILE A 79 6.61 -3.50 -5.97
C ILE A 79 8.06 -3.75 -6.39
N LYS A 80 8.29 -4.73 -7.25
CA LYS A 80 9.64 -5.04 -7.74
C LYS A 80 10.25 -3.87 -8.50
N LYS A 81 9.45 -3.18 -9.30
CA LYS A 81 9.91 -2.01 -10.06
C LYS A 81 10.35 -0.90 -9.12
N MET A 82 9.56 -0.62 -8.09
CA MET A 82 9.90 0.43 -7.12
C MET A 82 11.18 0.07 -6.36
N GLN A 83 11.33 -1.20 -5.98
CA GLN A 83 12.55 -1.67 -5.32
C GLN A 83 13.76 -1.51 -6.25
N SER A 84 13.61 -1.81 -7.53
CA SER A 84 14.70 -1.69 -8.50
C SER A 84 15.13 -0.24 -8.70
N LEU A 85 14.23 0.71 -8.48
CA LEU A 85 14.52 2.13 -8.56
C LEU A 85 15.12 2.70 -7.27
N GLY A 86 15.32 1.85 -6.26
CA GLY A 86 15.92 2.26 -4.99
C GLY A 86 14.95 2.73 -3.93
N HIS A 87 13.65 2.56 -4.16
CA HIS A 87 12.63 2.94 -3.18
C HIS A 87 12.28 1.76 -2.29
N LYS A 88 11.80 2.07 -1.08
CA LYS A 88 11.23 1.05 -0.22
C LYS A 88 9.85 0.67 -0.80
N ALA A 89 9.58 -0.62 -0.88
CA ALA A 89 8.29 -1.10 -1.37
C ALA A 89 8.05 -2.51 -0.85
N GLY A 90 6.80 -2.79 -0.48
CA GLY A 90 6.48 -4.12 0.05
C GLY A 90 5.01 -4.34 0.29
N ILE A 91 4.70 -5.60 0.57
CA ILE A 91 3.37 -6.03 0.96
C ILE A 91 3.34 -6.04 2.48
N CYS A 92 2.36 -5.35 3.06
CA CYS A 92 2.23 -5.26 4.51
C CYS A 92 0.90 -5.83 4.95
N ARG A 93 0.95 -6.80 5.85
CA ARG A 93 -0.25 -7.48 6.38
C ARG A 93 -0.54 -7.06 7.81
N SER A 94 0.29 -6.17 8.37
CA SER A 94 0.17 -5.69 9.73
C SER A 94 0.89 -4.35 9.88
N VAL A 95 0.63 -3.67 10.99
CA VAL A 95 1.37 -2.46 11.36
C VAL A 95 2.87 -2.79 11.50
N GLU A 96 3.17 -3.93 12.11
CA GLU A 96 4.57 -4.35 12.31
C GLU A 96 5.31 -4.51 10.99
N ASP A 97 4.65 -5.10 9.97
CA ASP A 97 5.23 -5.21 8.63
C ASP A 97 5.58 -3.84 8.06
N ALA A 98 4.67 -2.88 8.21
CA ALA A 98 4.87 -1.54 7.67
C ALA A 98 5.99 -0.79 8.40
N LEU A 99 6.02 -0.87 9.73
CA LEU A 99 7.10 -0.26 10.51
C LEU A 99 8.46 -0.86 10.15
N LYS A 100 8.50 -2.17 10.00
CA LYS A 100 9.74 -2.85 9.59
C LYS A 100 10.19 -2.38 8.21
N LEU A 101 9.25 -2.23 7.27
CA LEU A 101 9.56 -1.78 5.92
C LEU A 101 10.23 -0.41 5.93
N ILE A 102 9.72 0.53 6.73
CA ILE A 102 10.27 1.88 6.80
C ILE A 102 11.44 2.01 7.77
N GLY A 103 11.75 0.94 8.53
CA GLY A 103 12.88 0.94 9.46
C GLY A 103 12.62 1.68 10.75
N GLU A 104 11.35 1.73 11.19
CA GLU A 104 10.95 2.43 12.41
C GLU A 104 10.39 1.46 13.43
N SER A 105 10.33 1.90 14.67
CA SER A 105 9.65 1.20 15.76
C SER A 105 8.56 2.09 16.33
N GLU A 106 7.63 1.49 17.05
CA GLU A 106 6.55 2.25 17.68
C GLU A 106 7.04 3.14 18.81
#